data_468237cbc264831b66011db7ec2327fc
#
_entry.id   468237cbc264831b66011db7ec2327fc
#
_cell.length_a   1.000
_cell.length_b   1.000
_cell.length_c   1.000
_cell.angle_alpha   90.00
_cell.angle_beta   90.00
_cell.angle_gamma   90.00
#
_symmetry.space_group_name_H-M   'P 1'
#
loop_
_entity.id
_entity.type
_entity.pdbx_description
1 polymer ?
#
loop_
_entity_poly.entity_id
_entity_poly.type
_entity_poly.pdbx_seq_one_letter_code
_entity_poly.pdbx_strand_id
1 'polypeptide(L)'
;MKRITTARVREYAALPVTAGRALALATLPTMMCCLSPLSRALADDYFDPAALEFADPQQQTSDLHYFAKPGGQQPGTYPVTVVVNDQELGQANITFVDDGGQLQPVLTPGQLADYGVNVSAFPAFQTLHEGETFTRIEKFIPDASSRFTFANQRLTLSIPQAAMNVQSRGYVDPSRWDDGVPAAFVDYYFSGAQIKNADEGESSRSNYLNLRSGVNLGAWRLRNISSMQYDQQRRHWDSQSTWLQRDVRSLKSLLRIGDTYTTGDVFDSIPFRGVQLMSDDEMLPDSQRGFAPTIRGVAHSNAKVTVSQHGYVIYETFVSPGAFAISDLYPTSQSGDLEVKVTESNGSVRTFTQPYSAVPYMLREGRGKFSLSAGRYHSGADSVRSPEFLQGTLFYGLSAGFTLYGGTQLAQDY
;
A
#
# COMPACT_ATOMS: atom_id res chain seq x y z
N MET A 1 31.28 28.15 -39.13
CA MET A 1 31.66 29.37 -38.38
C MET A 1 30.49 29.86 -37.57
N LYS A 2 30.38 29.54 -36.27
CA LYS A 2 29.57 30.24 -35.28
C LYS A 2 30.09 29.85 -33.89
N ARG A 3 30.24 30.86 -33.07
CA ARG A 3 31.05 30.91 -31.85
C ARG A 3 30.44 30.14 -30.66
N ILE A 4 31.30 29.47 -29.93
CA ILE A 4 31.07 28.87 -28.62
C ILE A 4 31.30 29.97 -27.60
N THR A 5 30.35 30.21 -26.71
CA THR A 5 30.47 31.14 -25.59
C THR A 5 30.63 30.30 -24.32
N THR A 6 31.82 30.40 -23.72
CA THR A 6 32.19 29.80 -22.43
C THR A 6 31.66 30.68 -21.29
N ALA A 7 30.95 30.05 -20.34
CA ALA A 7 30.56 30.64 -19.07
C ALA A 7 31.59 30.27 -17.97
N ARG A 8 32.05 31.31 -17.24
CA ARG A 8 33.04 31.21 -16.16
C ARG A 8 32.45 30.64 -14.87
N VAL A 9 33.17 29.67 -14.28
CA VAL A 9 33.03 29.25 -12.90
C VAL A 9 33.72 30.26 -11.98
N ARG A 10 33.05 30.68 -10.92
CA ARG A 10 33.63 31.48 -9.83
C ARG A 10 34.01 30.55 -8.69
N GLU A 11 35.28 30.45 -8.43
CA GLU A 11 35.85 29.89 -7.20
C GLU A 11 35.63 30.85 -6.03
N TYR A 12 35.20 30.30 -4.88
CA TYR A 12 35.28 31.02 -3.59
C TYR A 12 36.37 30.42 -2.75
N ALA A 13 37.35 31.24 -2.43
CA ALA A 13 38.51 30.95 -1.62
C ALA A 13 38.13 30.79 -0.13
N ALA A 14 38.73 29.82 0.53
CA ALA A 14 38.70 29.61 1.97
C ALA A 14 39.74 30.54 2.65
N LEU A 15 39.36 31.14 3.78
CA LEU A 15 40.29 31.86 4.68
C LEU A 15 40.58 30.98 5.92
N PRO A 16 41.81 30.99 6.44
CA PRO A 16 42.19 30.18 7.60
C PRO A 16 41.94 30.97 8.89
N VAL A 17 41.45 30.31 9.93
CA VAL A 17 41.37 30.83 11.29
C VAL A 17 42.52 30.22 12.10
N THR A 18 43.36 31.17 12.59
CA THR A 18 44.52 30.94 13.44
C THR A 18 44.16 30.63 14.88
N ALA A 19 44.96 29.78 15.49
CA ALA A 19 44.94 29.40 16.88
C ALA A 19 45.30 30.52 17.86
N GLY A 20 44.56 30.60 18.97
CA GLY A 20 44.90 31.41 20.15
C GLY A 20 44.82 30.57 21.42
N ARG A 21 45.98 30.27 22.02
CA ARG A 21 46.15 29.68 23.34
C ARG A 21 45.83 30.74 24.42
N ALA A 22 45.07 30.35 25.45
CA ALA A 22 45.18 30.99 26.77
C ALA A 22 44.84 29.96 27.86
N LEU A 23 45.84 29.72 28.66
CA LEU A 23 45.87 28.90 29.87
C LEU A 23 45.32 29.72 31.03
N ALA A 24 44.33 29.25 31.78
CA ALA A 24 44.01 29.76 33.10
C ALA A 24 43.63 28.63 34.04
N LEU A 25 44.52 28.27 34.93
CA LEU A 25 44.27 27.45 36.13
C LEU A 25 43.39 28.26 37.10
N ALA A 26 42.28 27.70 37.53
CA ALA A 26 41.57 28.11 38.71
C ALA A 26 41.13 26.88 39.50
N THR A 27 41.73 26.71 40.67
CA THR A 27 41.45 25.72 41.71
C THR A 27 40.10 26.01 42.36
N LEU A 28 39.18 25.04 42.38
CA LEU A 28 37.97 25.07 43.19
C LEU A 28 38.02 23.97 44.24
N PRO A 29 37.57 24.24 45.47
CA PRO A 29 37.55 23.28 46.56
C PRO A 29 36.40 22.27 46.40
N THR A 30 36.72 21.03 46.66
CA THR A 30 35.83 19.89 46.73
C THR A 30 34.79 20.04 47.85
N MET A 31 33.55 20.37 47.51
CA MET A 31 32.41 20.26 48.44
C MET A 31 31.69 18.92 48.15
N MET A 32 32.02 17.94 48.94
CA MET A 32 31.45 16.62 48.98
C MET A 32 30.05 16.70 49.60
N CYS A 33 29.02 16.89 48.75
CA CYS A 33 27.63 16.85 49.19
C CYS A 33 27.17 15.37 49.20
N CYS A 34 26.91 14.82 50.38
CA CYS A 34 26.28 13.53 50.59
C CYS A 34 24.89 13.53 49.91
N LEU A 35 24.77 12.99 48.70
CA LEU A 35 23.49 12.59 48.14
C LEU A 35 23.07 11.27 48.78
N SER A 36 22.31 11.37 49.85
CA SER A 36 21.48 10.26 50.30
C SER A 36 20.44 9.96 49.21
N PRO A 37 20.25 8.71 48.82
CA PRO A 37 19.13 8.37 47.97
C PRO A 37 17.84 8.63 48.75
N LEU A 38 17.07 9.65 48.42
CA LEU A 38 15.70 9.78 48.88
C LEU A 38 14.93 8.59 48.28
N SER A 39 14.84 7.51 49.04
CA SER A 39 13.82 6.50 48.86
C SER A 39 12.48 7.21 49.04
N ARG A 40 11.80 7.49 47.92
CA ARG A 40 10.39 7.85 47.96
C ARG A 40 9.67 6.63 48.53
N ALA A 41 9.39 6.65 49.82
CA ALA A 41 8.39 5.78 50.41
C ALA A 41 7.06 6.21 49.73
N LEU A 42 6.55 5.41 48.81
CA LEU A 42 5.16 5.48 48.37
C LEU A 42 4.34 4.98 49.57
N ALA A 43 3.93 5.89 50.46
CA ALA A 43 2.93 5.60 51.47
C ALA A 43 1.59 5.45 50.71
N ASP A 44 0.89 4.35 50.92
CA ASP A 44 -0.50 4.22 50.50
C ASP A 44 -1.30 5.27 51.30
N ASP A 45 -1.99 6.16 50.56
CA ASP A 45 -2.88 7.14 51.19
C ASP A 45 -4.10 6.39 51.75
N TYR A 46 -4.27 6.41 53.05
CA TYR A 46 -5.45 5.83 53.69
C TYR A 46 -6.58 6.87 53.69
N PHE A 47 -7.67 6.55 52.99
CA PHE A 47 -8.91 7.33 53.05
C PHE A 47 -9.88 6.68 54.03
N ASP A 48 -10.21 7.39 55.12
CA ASP A 48 -11.21 6.93 56.07
C ASP A 48 -12.63 7.07 55.46
N PRO A 49 -13.35 5.98 55.22
CA PRO A 49 -14.70 6.04 54.69
C PRO A 49 -15.67 6.83 55.59
N ALA A 50 -15.40 6.91 56.87
CA ALA A 50 -16.24 7.65 57.81
C ALA A 50 -16.07 9.17 57.72
N ALA A 51 -15.03 9.64 57.02
CA ALA A 51 -14.79 11.06 56.80
C ALA A 51 -15.60 11.63 55.57
N LEU A 52 -16.28 10.79 54.84
CA LEU A 52 -17.12 11.21 53.69
C LEU A 52 -18.53 11.57 54.21
N GLU A 53 -18.93 12.83 54.02
CA GLU A 53 -20.30 13.26 54.18
C GLU A 53 -21.14 12.81 53.00
N PHE A 54 -22.01 11.81 53.20
CA PHE A 54 -22.96 11.38 52.16
C PHE A 54 -24.24 12.21 52.26
N ALA A 55 -24.65 12.80 51.17
CA ALA A 55 -25.91 13.51 51.05
C ALA A 55 -27.15 12.59 51.13
N ASP A 56 -26.97 11.30 50.89
CA ASP A 56 -27.98 10.24 50.93
C ASP A 56 -27.47 9.02 51.66
N PRO A 57 -28.11 8.60 52.79
CA PRO A 57 -27.74 7.43 53.59
C PRO A 57 -27.85 6.09 52.83
N GLN A 58 -28.52 6.05 51.69
CA GLN A 58 -28.65 4.87 50.83
C GLN A 58 -27.59 4.79 49.70
N GLN A 59 -26.75 5.80 49.59
CA GLN A 59 -25.67 5.77 48.61
C GLN A 59 -24.62 4.73 49.02
N GLN A 60 -24.40 3.75 48.14
CA GLN A 60 -23.40 2.72 48.37
C GLN A 60 -22.03 3.41 48.51
N THR A 61 -21.33 3.10 49.60
CA THR A 61 -19.94 3.54 49.81
C THR A 61 -19.10 3.03 48.65
N SER A 62 -18.60 3.94 47.81
CA SER A 62 -17.55 3.60 46.86
C SER A 62 -16.40 2.93 47.57
N ASP A 63 -15.90 1.85 47.00
CA ASP A 63 -14.74 1.15 47.59
C ASP A 63 -13.50 2.06 47.48
N LEU A 64 -13.14 2.73 48.57
CA LEU A 64 -12.06 3.70 48.63
C LEU A 64 -10.67 3.05 48.47
N HIS A 65 -10.60 1.74 48.56
CA HIS A 65 -9.37 0.99 48.42
C HIS A 65 -8.67 1.26 47.06
N TYR A 66 -9.45 1.52 45.99
CA TYR A 66 -8.90 1.87 44.69
C TYR A 66 -8.17 3.21 44.66
N PHE A 67 -8.52 4.13 45.52
CA PHE A 67 -7.91 5.47 45.61
C PHE A 67 -6.73 5.55 46.56
N ALA A 68 -6.45 4.50 47.30
CA ALA A 68 -5.32 4.44 48.22
C ALA A 68 -3.94 4.45 47.54
N LYS A 69 -3.89 4.15 46.27
CA LYS A 69 -2.66 4.20 45.45
C LYS A 69 -2.71 5.34 44.46
N PRO A 70 -1.58 6.06 44.21
CA PRO A 70 -1.52 7.09 43.18
C PRO A 70 -1.94 6.55 41.81
N GLY A 71 -2.98 7.15 41.20
CA GLY A 71 -3.53 6.71 39.93
C GLY A 71 -4.51 5.54 40.00
N GLY A 72 -4.88 5.07 41.17
CA GLY A 72 -5.92 4.05 41.38
C GLY A 72 -7.28 4.53 40.93
N GLN A 73 -8.02 3.70 40.21
CA GLN A 73 -9.34 4.01 39.67
C GLN A 73 -10.24 2.79 39.83
N GLN A 74 -11.55 3.05 39.95
CA GLN A 74 -12.53 1.97 40.04
C GLN A 74 -12.71 1.27 38.68
N PRO A 75 -12.90 -0.07 38.66
CA PRO A 75 -13.40 -0.75 37.51
C PRO A 75 -14.76 -0.17 37.03
N GLY A 76 -14.98 -0.12 35.73
CA GLY A 76 -16.20 0.44 35.15
C GLY A 76 -16.11 0.73 33.68
N THR A 77 -17.19 1.29 33.14
CA THR A 77 -17.22 1.70 31.71
C THR A 77 -16.95 3.19 31.61
N TYR A 78 -15.94 3.55 30.82
CA TYR A 78 -15.50 4.92 30.63
C TYR A 78 -15.56 5.30 29.14
N PRO A 79 -16.00 6.54 28.84
CA PRO A 79 -15.82 7.10 27.51
C PRO A 79 -14.34 7.44 27.32
N VAL A 80 -13.69 6.76 26.38
CA VAL A 80 -12.25 6.93 26.16
C VAL A 80 -11.97 7.27 24.70
N THR A 81 -10.93 8.08 24.50
CA THR A 81 -10.33 8.25 23.19
C THR A 81 -9.42 7.05 22.93
N VAL A 82 -9.74 6.27 21.91
CA VAL A 82 -8.95 5.10 21.48
C VAL A 82 -7.85 5.55 20.53
N VAL A 83 -6.62 5.15 20.86
CA VAL A 83 -5.42 5.43 20.06
C VAL A 83 -4.72 4.12 19.75
N VAL A 84 -4.48 3.84 18.49
CA VAL A 84 -3.78 2.63 18.02
C VAL A 84 -2.52 3.07 17.27
N ASN A 85 -1.36 2.63 17.74
CA ASN A 85 -0.07 2.96 17.11
C ASN A 85 0.07 4.47 16.83
N ASP A 86 -0.22 5.31 17.83
CA ASP A 86 -0.19 6.78 17.77
C ASP A 86 -1.25 7.43 16.87
N GLN A 87 -2.11 6.64 16.22
CA GLN A 87 -3.25 7.13 15.45
C GLN A 87 -4.51 7.17 16.31
N GLU A 88 -5.13 8.34 16.43
CA GLU A 88 -6.40 8.52 17.13
C GLU A 88 -7.55 8.06 16.21
N LEU A 89 -8.35 7.09 16.69
CA LEU A 89 -9.48 6.52 15.94
C LEU A 89 -10.82 7.13 16.31
N GLY A 90 -10.91 7.76 17.50
CA GLY A 90 -12.14 8.38 17.97
C GLY A 90 -12.50 7.97 19.40
N GLN A 91 -13.72 8.30 19.83
CA GLN A 91 -14.23 7.98 21.17
C GLN A 91 -15.05 6.70 21.17
N ALA A 92 -14.84 5.87 22.21
CA ALA A 92 -15.61 4.65 22.45
C ALA A 92 -15.86 4.46 23.95
N ASN A 93 -16.98 3.83 24.31
CA ASN A 93 -17.24 3.39 25.67
C ASN A 93 -16.58 2.03 25.87
N ILE A 94 -15.56 1.98 26.70
CA ILE A 94 -14.80 0.75 26.99
C ILE A 94 -14.97 0.41 28.47
N THR A 95 -15.26 -0.85 28.75
CA THR A 95 -15.29 -1.39 30.11
C THR A 95 -13.88 -1.77 30.55
N PHE A 96 -13.51 -1.42 31.76
CA PHE A 96 -12.26 -1.76 32.38
C PHE A 96 -12.49 -2.61 33.61
N VAL A 97 -11.66 -3.61 33.80
CA VAL A 97 -11.64 -4.50 34.99
C VAL A 97 -10.29 -4.40 35.67
N ASP A 98 -10.31 -4.60 36.96
CA ASP A 98 -9.07 -4.66 37.74
C ASP A 98 -8.38 -6.01 37.52
N ASP A 99 -7.15 -5.98 37.11
CA ASP A 99 -6.30 -7.16 36.95
C ASP A 99 -4.93 -6.89 37.63
N GLY A 100 -4.86 -7.24 38.91
CA GLY A 100 -3.64 -7.07 39.71
C GLY A 100 -3.32 -5.61 40.08
N GLY A 101 -4.34 -4.75 40.25
CA GLY A 101 -4.19 -3.34 40.61
C GLY A 101 -3.97 -2.42 39.39
N GLN A 102 -4.17 -2.94 38.21
CA GLN A 102 -4.19 -2.16 36.94
C GLN A 102 -5.49 -2.37 36.19
N LEU A 103 -6.07 -1.29 35.72
CA LEU A 103 -7.27 -1.36 34.88
C LEU A 103 -6.91 -1.88 33.49
N GLN A 104 -7.46 -3.03 33.13
CA GLN A 104 -7.33 -3.64 31.80
C GLN A 104 -8.61 -3.45 30.99
N PRO A 105 -8.51 -3.06 29.70
CA PRO A 105 -9.67 -2.91 28.84
C PRO A 105 -10.27 -4.27 28.53
N VAL A 106 -11.60 -4.34 28.53
CA VAL A 106 -12.39 -5.47 28.05
C VAL A 106 -12.71 -5.23 26.59
N LEU A 107 -12.12 -6.00 25.71
CA LEU A 107 -12.25 -5.84 24.26
C LEU A 107 -12.85 -7.07 23.60
N THR A 108 -13.40 -6.92 22.42
CA THR A 108 -13.84 -8.03 21.56
C THR A 108 -12.94 -8.14 20.31
N PRO A 109 -12.85 -9.32 19.68
CA PRO A 109 -12.17 -9.46 18.39
C PRO A 109 -12.72 -8.52 17.31
N GLY A 110 -14.05 -8.28 17.31
CA GLY A 110 -14.68 -7.34 16.39
C GLY A 110 -14.17 -5.91 16.53
N GLN A 111 -14.09 -5.41 17.79
CA GLN A 111 -13.52 -4.08 18.06
C GLN A 111 -12.07 -3.97 17.57
N LEU A 112 -11.25 -5.01 17.79
CA LEU A 112 -9.88 -4.99 17.26
C LEU A 112 -9.85 -4.96 15.74
N ALA A 113 -10.74 -5.70 15.07
CA ALA A 113 -10.85 -5.66 13.60
C ALA A 113 -11.27 -4.27 13.11
N ASP A 114 -12.21 -3.60 13.79
CA ASP A 114 -12.61 -2.20 13.51
C ASP A 114 -11.44 -1.22 13.71
N TYR A 115 -10.54 -1.53 14.64
CA TYR A 115 -9.31 -0.77 14.88
C TYR A 115 -8.19 -1.11 13.89
N GLY A 116 -8.46 -1.93 12.88
CA GLY A 116 -7.53 -2.26 11.82
C GLY A 116 -6.58 -3.42 12.15
N VAL A 117 -6.86 -4.21 13.18
CA VAL A 117 -6.06 -5.39 13.51
C VAL A 117 -6.47 -6.58 12.65
N ASN A 118 -5.49 -7.33 12.16
CA ASN A 118 -5.73 -8.57 11.44
C ASN A 118 -5.97 -9.74 12.41
N VAL A 119 -7.16 -9.77 13.03
CA VAL A 119 -7.52 -10.80 14.00
C VAL A 119 -7.51 -12.20 13.41
N SER A 120 -7.78 -12.35 12.12
CA SER A 120 -7.79 -13.65 11.43
C SER A 120 -6.41 -14.30 11.29
N ALA A 121 -5.34 -13.51 11.39
CA ALA A 121 -3.96 -14.01 11.35
C ALA A 121 -3.54 -14.74 12.64
N PHE A 122 -4.31 -14.60 13.72
CA PHE A 122 -3.95 -15.15 15.03
C PHE A 122 -4.91 -16.26 15.42
N PRO A 123 -4.45 -17.54 15.50
CA PRO A 123 -5.29 -18.67 15.87
C PRO A 123 -5.97 -18.53 17.25
N ALA A 124 -5.36 -17.79 18.17
CA ALA A 124 -5.91 -17.56 19.50
C ALA A 124 -7.28 -16.86 19.48
N PHE A 125 -7.55 -15.99 18.51
CA PHE A 125 -8.88 -15.39 18.34
C PHE A 125 -9.92 -16.34 17.75
N GLN A 126 -9.48 -17.36 17.00
CA GLN A 126 -10.40 -18.35 16.41
C GLN A 126 -11.05 -19.28 17.46
N THR A 127 -10.48 -19.32 18.67
CA THR A 127 -11.05 -20.08 19.80
C THR A 127 -12.13 -19.31 20.53
N LEU A 128 -12.25 -17.99 20.30
CA LEU A 128 -13.29 -17.15 20.89
C LEU A 128 -14.58 -17.18 20.06
N HIS A 129 -15.72 -17.25 20.77
CA HIS A 129 -17.03 -17.14 20.12
C HIS A 129 -17.31 -15.67 19.73
N GLU A 130 -18.19 -15.49 18.76
CA GLU A 130 -18.61 -14.15 18.33
C GLU A 130 -19.22 -13.37 19.53
N GLY A 131 -18.62 -12.20 19.84
CA GLY A 131 -19.01 -11.38 21.00
C GLY A 131 -18.33 -11.72 22.32
N GLU A 132 -17.50 -12.77 22.39
CA GLU A 132 -16.70 -13.07 23.57
C GLU A 132 -15.64 -11.99 23.79
N THR A 133 -15.42 -11.65 25.06
CA THR A 133 -14.51 -10.58 25.47
C THR A 133 -13.21 -11.11 26.04
N PHE A 134 -12.16 -10.34 25.93
CA PHE A 134 -10.87 -10.63 26.56
C PHE A 134 -10.27 -9.34 27.17
N THR A 135 -9.30 -9.48 28.06
CA THR A 135 -8.72 -8.35 28.80
C THR A 135 -7.26 -8.07 28.48
N ARG A 136 -6.46 -9.09 28.24
CA ARG A 136 -5.01 -8.98 28.00
C ARG A 136 -4.69 -9.23 26.54
N ILE A 137 -4.44 -8.17 25.79
CA ILE A 137 -4.16 -8.26 24.35
C ILE A 137 -2.85 -9.01 24.04
N GLU A 138 -1.89 -8.94 24.95
CA GLU A 138 -0.59 -9.61 24.81
C GLU A 138 -0.67 -11.15 24.81
N LYS A 139 -1.76 -11.72 25.33
CA LYS A 139 -2.00 -13.17 25.26
C LYS A 139 -2.42 -13.63 23.86
N PHE A 140 -2.97 -12.74 23.06
CA PHE A 140 -3.48 -13.02 21.72
C PHE A 140 -2.53 -12.56 20.64
N ILE A 141 -1.90 -11.41 20.83
CA ILE A 141 -0.96 -10.81 19.89
C ILE A 141 0.37 -10.61 20.62
N PRO A 142 1.42 -11.37 20.30
CA PRO A 142 2.75 -11.18 20.87
C PRO A 142 3.24 -9.73 20.70
N ASP A 143 3.91 -9.19 21.71
CA ASP A 143 4.46 -7.82 21.75
C ASP A 143 3.40 -6.70 21.66
N ALA A 144 2.10 -7.01 21.66
CA ALA A 144 1.07 -5.99 21.81
C ALA A 144 0.95 -5.56 23.28
N SER A 145 0.49 -4.33 23.50
CA SER A 145 0.23 -3.81 24.84
C SER A 145 -0.93 -2.84 24.86
N SER A 146 -1.59 -2.72 26.01
CA SER A 146 -2.64 -1.75 26.26
C SER A 146 -2.26 -0.86 27.44
N ARG A 147 -2.57 0.44 27.34
CA ARG A 147 -2.36 1.40 28.41
C ARG A 147 -3.56 2.34 28.52
N PHE A 148 -4.20 2.35 29.67
CA PHE A 148 -5.23 3.30 29.99
C PHE A 148 -4.66 4.45 30.80
N THR A 149 -4.87 5.70 30.35
CA THR A 149 -4.50 6.91 31.09
C THR A 149 -5.78 7.62 31.49
N PHE A 150 -6.17 7.45 32.74
CA PHE A 150 -7.44 7.98 33.26
C PHE A 150 -7.49 9.51 33.22
N ALA A 151 -6.40 10.21 33.49
CA ALA A 151 -6.36 11.67 33.56
C ALA A 151 -6.86 12.36 32.28
N ASN A 152 -6.67 11.74 31.13
CA ASN A 152 -7.11 12.26 29.83
C ASN A 152 -8.08 11.32 29.12
N GLN A 153 -8.63 10.32 29.81
CA GLN A 153 -9.57 9.32 29.29
C GLN A 153 -9.06 8.72 27.96
N ARG A 154 -7.81 8.25 27.95
CA ARG A 154 -7.14 7.75 26.74
C ARG A 154 -6.74 6.29 26.88
N LEU A 155 -7.24 5.45 25.98
CA LEU A 155 -6.80 4.07 25.80
C LEU A 155 -5.81 4.01 24.64
N THR A 156 -4.56 3.70 24.94
CA THR A 156 -3.52 3.51 23.92
C THR A 156 -3.26 2.03 23.72
N LEU A 157 -3.42 1.56 22.51
CA LEU A 157 -3.08 0.21 22.07
C LEU A 157 -1.82 0.27 21.22
N SER A 158 -0.77 -0.41 21.64
CA SER A 158 0.45 -0.60 20.84
C SER A 158 0.39 -1.99 20.25
N ILE A 159 0.31 -2.09 18.93
CA ILE A 159 0.12 -3.35 18.21
C ILE A 159 1.24 -3.46 17.17
N PRO A 160 1.98 -4.60 17.12
CA PRO A 160 2.99 -4.81 16.10
C PRO A 160 2.44 -4.57 14.69
N GLN A 161 3.21 -3.89 13.87
CA GLN A 161 2.77 -3.52 12.51
C GLN A 161 2.40 -4.75 11.67
N ALA A 162 3.08 -5.88 11.87
CA ALA A 162 2.75 -7.13 11.18
C ALA A 162 1.38 -7.70 11.55
N ALA A 163 0.81 -7.26 12.68
CA ALA A 163 -0.53 -7.65 13.14
C ALA A 163 -1.63 -6.68 12.67
N MET A 164 -1.29 -5.62 11.97
CA MET A 164 -2.23 -4.63 11.46
C MET A 164 -2.64 -4.96 10.02
N ASN A 165 -3.90 -4.65 9.69
CA ASN A 165 -4.36 -4.60 8.30
C ASN A 165 -3.79 -3.35 7.65
N VAL A 166 -2.68 -3.47 6.93
CA VAL A 166 -2.08 -2.35 6.21
C VAL A 166 -2.83 -2.16 4.91
N GLN A 167 -3.51 -1.03 4.77
CA GLN A 167 -4.05 -0.63 3.48
C GLN A 167 -2.92 -0.19 2.55
N SER A 168 -2.85 -0.81 1.39
CA SER A 168 -1.86 -0.48 0.37
C SER A 168 -2.04 0.95 -0.14
N ARG A 169 -0.94 1.65 -0.40
CA ARG A 169 -0.97 3.01 -0.95
C ARG A 169 -1.65 3.03 -2.30
N GLY A 170 -2.52 4.03 -2.51
CA GLY A 170 -3.37 4.12 -3.68
C GLY A 170 -4.57 3.16 -3.65
N TYR A 171 -4.86 2.54 -2.49
CA TYR A 171 -6.08 1.76 -2.34
C TYR A 171 -7.31 2.66 -2.42
N VAL A 172 -8.22 2.31 -3.31
CA VAL A 172 -9.56 2.91 -3.40
C VAL A 172 -10.56 1.79 -3.22
N ASP A 173 -11.47 1.96 -2.25
CA ASP A 173 -12.51 0.97 -1.99
C ASP A 173 -13.37 0.74 -3.24
N PRO A 174 -13.62 -0.52 -3.65
CA PRO A 174 -14.43 -0.83 -4.83
C PRO A 174 -15.84 -0.22 -4.83
N SER A 175 -16.41 0.09 -3.67
CA SER A 175 -17.71 0.76 -3.56
C SER A 175 -17.67 2.21 -4.09
N ARG A 176 -16.49 2.83 -4.12
CA ARG A 176 -16.25 4.18 -4.62
C ARG A 176 -15.85 4.23 -6.10
N TRP A 177 -15.70 3.06 -6.75
CA TRP A 177 -15.36 3.02 -8.16
C TRP A 177 -16.54 3.44 -9.01
N ASP A 178 -16.30 4.41 -9.88
CA ASP A 178 -17.30 4.99 -10.76
C ASP A 178 -17.10 4.46 -12.21
N ASP A 179 -18.20 4.13 -12.87
CA ASP A 179 -18.17 3.72 -14.29
C ASP A 179 -18.01 4.91 -15.24
N GLY A 180 -18.00 6.13 -14.72
CA GLY A 180 -17.94 7.37 -15.49
C GLY A 180 -19.28 7.77 -16.12
N VAL A 181 -19.26 8.86 -16.88
CA VAL A 181 -20.47 9.39 -17.50
C VAL A 181 -20.74 8.73 -18.86
N PRO A 182 -22.02 8.56 -19.27
CA PRO A 182 -22.34 8.21 -20.63
C PRO A 182 -21.78 9.25 -21.61
N ALA A 183 -20.97 8.81 -22.55
CA ALA A 183 -20.30 9.69 -23.49
C ALA A 183 -20.04 8.99 -24.82
N ALA A 184 -20.01 9.76 -25.89
CA ALA A 184 -19.50 9.34 -27.19
C ALA A 184 -18.41 10.31 -27.62
N PHE A 185 -17.32 9.78 -28.19
CA PHE A 185 -16.20 10.58 -28.63
C PHE A 185 -15.61 10.04 -29.93
N VAL A 186 -14.95 10.92 -30.67
CA VAL A 186 -14.19 10.60 -31.86
C VAL A 186 -12.92 11.42 -31.84
N ASP A 187 -11.77 10.74 -31.80
CA ASP A 187 -10.47 11.33 -32.01
C ASP A 187 -10.07 11.06 -33.49
N TYR A 188 -9.51 12.06 -34.14
CA TYR A 188 -9.08 11.89 -35.50
C TYR A 188 -7.67 12.43 -35.73
N TYR A 189 -6.96 11.77 -36.61
CA TYR A 189 -5.70 12.23 -37.17
C TYR A 189 -5.79 12.23 -38.68
N PHE A 190 -5.63 13.40 -39.29
CA PHE A 190 -5.61 13.56 -40.73
C PHE A 190 -4.25 13.99 -41.24
N SER A 191 -3.76 13.34 -42.30
CA SER A 191 -2.54 13.69 -43.00
C SER A 191 -2.81 13.66 -44.51
N GLY A 192 -2.31 14.66 -45.21
CA GLY A 192 -2.43 14.75 -46.66
C GLY A 192 -1.11 15.18 -47.28
N ALA A 193 -0.76 14.53 -48.42
CA ALA A 193 0.40 14.88 -49.21
C ALA A 193 0.03 15.04 -50.70
N GLN A 194 0.59 16.04 -51.35
CA GLN A 194 0.54 16.19 -52.79
C GLN A 194 1.96 16.31 -53.32
N ILE A 195 2.35 15.37 -54.17
CA ILE A 195 3.65 15.34 -54.83
C ILE A 195 3.42 15.71 -56.30
N LYS A 196 4.13 16.70 -56.79
CA LYS A 196 4.16 17.05 -58.21
C LYS A 196 5.53 16.68 -58.76
N ASN A 197 5.53 15.79 -59.75
CA ASN A 197 6.74 15.44 -60.49
C ASN A 197 6.96 16.49 -61.56
N ALA A 198 8.10 17.19 -61.49
CA ALA A 198 8.40 18.29 -62.41
C ALA A 198 8.63 17.83 -63.84
N ASP A 199 9.07 16.59 -64.05
CA ASP A 199 9.46 16.07 -65.35
C ASP A 199 8.30 15.37 -66.12
N GLU A 200 7.24 14.92 -65.41
CA GLU A 200 6.15 14.15 -66.07
C GLU A 200 4.77 14.83 -65.97
N GLY A 201 4.67 15.99 -65.33
CA GLY A 201 3.41 16.71 -65.16
C GLY A 201 2.34 15.99 -64.36
N GLU A 202 2.64 14.82 -63.83
CA GLU A 202 1.74 14.05 -62.99
C GLU A 202 1.80 14.53 -61.52
N SER A 203 0.64 14.73 -60.95
CA SER A 203 0.53 15.02 -59.50
C SER A 203 -0.09 13.85 -58.79
N SER A 204 0.63 13.31 -57.81
CA SER A 204 0.14 12.29 -56.90
C SER A 204 -0.43 12.95 -55.64
N ARG A 205 -1.64 12.55 -55.22
CA ARG A 205 -2.28 13.00 -54.00
C ARG A 205 -2.58 11.79 -53.13
N SER A 206 -2.12 11.80 -51.89
CA SER A 206 -2.47 10.81 -50.85
C SER A 206 -3.05 11.49 -49.61
N ASN A 207 -4.13 10.97 -49.09
CA ASN A 207 -4.73 11.40 -47.85
C ASN A 207 -4.89 10.19 -46.92
N TYR A 208 -4.59 10.38 -45.67
CA TYR A 208 -4.76 9.37 -44.65
C TYR A 208 -5.57 9.96 -43.49
N LEU A 209 -6.60 9.25 -43.04
CA LEU A 209 -7.42 9.58 -41.90
C LEU A 209 -7.45 8.38 -40.95
N ASN A 210 -7.01 8.56 -39.71
CA ASN A 210 -7.18 7.59 -38.65
C ASN A 210 -8.26 8.10 -37.69
N LEU A 211 -9.19 7.23 -37.33
CA LEU A 211 -10.29 7.51 -36.41
C LEU A 211 -10.21 6.55 -35.21
N ARG A 212 -10.30 7.12 -34.01
CA ARG A 212 -10.56 6.39 -32.78
C ARG A 212 -11.91 6.85 -32.25
N SER A 213 -12.90 5.99 -32.25
CA SER A 213 -14.22 6.31 -31.74
C SER A 213 -14.60 5.42 -30.56
N GLY A 214 -15.43 5.96 -29.68
CA GLY A 214 -15.88 5.23 -28.52
C GLY A 214 -17.21 5.71 -28.00
N VAL A 215 -17.92 4.78 -27.35
CA VAL A 215 -19.15 5.04 -26.61
C VAL A 215 -19.04 4.40 -25.23
N ASN A 216 -19.34 5.16 -24.20
CA ASN A 216 -19.47 4.70 -22.82
C ASN A 216 -20.96 4.68 -22.44
N LEU A 217 -21.43 3.55 -21.91
CA LEU A 217 -22.80 3.41 -21.41
C LEU A 217 -22.79 2.51 -20.17
N GLY A 218 -22.92 3.13 -18.98
CA GLY A 218 -22.71 2.43 -17.71
C GLY A 218 -21.34 1.75 -17.68
N ALA A 219 -21.29 0.49 -17.28
CA ALA A 219 -20.05 -0.28 -17.19
C ALA A 219 -19.50 -0.73 -18.55
N TRP A 220 -20.21 -0.50 -19.65
CA TRP A 220 -19.80 -0.94 -20.98
C TRP A 220 -19.12 0.16 -21.79
N ARG A 221 -18.06 -0.20 -22.49
CA ARG A 221 -17.25 0.69 -23.34
C ARG A 221 -17.05 0.06 -24.70
N LEU A 222 -17.73 0.59 -25.72
CA LEU A 222 -17.49 0.25 -27.12
C LEU A 222 -16.32 1.09 -27.66
N ARG A 223 -15.41 0.46 -28.36
CA ARG A 223 -14.24 1.10 -28.98
C ARG A 223 -14.10 0.63 -30.42
N ASN A 224 -13.73 1.55 -31.29
CA ASN A 224 -13.40 1.25 -32.69
C ASN A 224 -12.17 2.04 -33.11
N ILE A 225 -11.27 1.39 -33.81
CA ILE A 225 -10.15 2.00 -34.53
C ILE A 225 -10.31 1.70 -35.99
N SER A 226 -10.37 2.75 -36.81
CA SER A 226 -10.49 2.62 -38.25
C SER A 226 -9.61 3.61 -38.97
N SER A 227 -9.22 3.27 -40.17
CA SER A 227 -8.45 4.16 -41.06
C SER A 227 -9.08 4.27 -42.44
N MET A 228 -8.90 5.42 -43.02
CA MET A 228 -9.24 5.67 -44.40
C MET A 228 -8.00 6.16 -45.15
N GLN A 229 -7.66 5.46 -46.21
CA GLN A 229 -6.61 5.88 -47.12
C GLN A 229 -7.26 6.24 -48.48
N TYR A 230 -6.90 7.40 -48.98
CA TYR A 230 -7.29 7.84 -50.31
C TYR A 230 -6.01 8.08 -51.11
N ASP A 231 -5.85 7.31 -52.20
CA ASP A 231 -4.76 7.41 -53.15
C ASP A 231 -5.34 7.55 -54.54
N GLN A 232 -5.00 8.64 -55.22
CA GLN A 232 -5.39 9.08 -56.59
C GLN A 232 -6.73 8.58 -57.14
N GLN A 233 -7.05 7.30 -57.06
CA GLN A 233 -8.25 6.70 -57.64
C GLN A 233 -8.93 5.68 -56.74
N ARG A 234 -8.32 5.33 -55.57
CA ARG A 234 -8.84 4.32 -54.67
C ARG A 234 -9.10 4.91 -53.29
N ARG A 235 -10.29 4.66 -52.80
CA ARG A 235 -10.66 4.92 -51.42
C ARG A 235 -10.71 3.56 -50.73
N HIS A 236 -9.84 3.38 -49.75
CA HIS A 236 -9.85 2.20 -48.91
C HIS A 236 -10.25 2.61 -47.51
N TRP A 237 -11.30 1.97 -46.99
CA TRP A 237 -11.71 2.09 -45.58
C TRP A 237 -11.43 0.76 -44.91
N ASP A 238 -10.69 0.80 -43.79
CA ASP A 238 -10.35 -0.36 -43.02
C ASP A 238 -10.76 -0.15 -41.54
N SER A 239 -11.56 -1.09 -41.00
CA SER A 239 -11.88 -1.16 -39.60
C SER A 239 -10.89 -2.11 -38.90
N GLN A 240 -9.83 -1.55 -38.36
CA GLN A 240 -8.70 -2.30 -37.83
C GLN A 240 -9.08 -3.12 -36.58
N SER A 241 -9.92 -2.56 -35.70
CA SER A 241 -10.43 -3.29 -34.55
C SER A 241 -11.69 -2.66 -33.98
N THR A 242 -12.61 -3.51 -33.57
CA THR A 242 -13.82 -3.12 -32.84
C THR A 242 -14.03 -4.05 -31.68
N TRP A 243 -14.11 -3.48 -30.47
CA TRP A 243 -14.34 -4.29 -29.27
C TRP A 243 -15.27 -3.60 -28.29
N LEU A 244 -15.97 -4.42 -27.52
CA LEU A 244 -16.75 -4.06 -26.36
C LEU A 244 -15.98 -4.50 -25.11
N GLN A 245 -15.83 -3.64 -24.13
CA GLN A 245 -15.15 -4.00 -22.88
C GLN A 245 -15.95 -3.61 -21.66
N ARG A 246 -15.71 -4.36 -20.58
CA ARG A 246 -16.29 -4.14 -19.26
C ARG A 246 -15.34 -4.58 -18.17
N ASP A 247 -15.29 -3.79 -17.08
CA ASP A 247 -14.56 -4.12 -15.88
C ASP A 247 -15.32 -5.16 -15.04
N VAL A 248 -14.65 -6.24 -14.65
CA VAL A 248 -15.17 -7.28 -13.74
C VAL A 248 -14.53 -7.08 -12.38
N ARG A 249 -15.12 -6.18 -11.59
CA ARG A 249 -14.55 -5.68 -10.32
C ARG A 249 -14.25 -6.79 -9.31
N SER A 250 -15.11 -7.80 -9.20
CA SER A 250 -14.95 -8.93 -8.28
C SER A 250 -13.69 -9.76 -8.57
N LEU A 251 -13.26 -9.83 -9.83
CA LEU A 251 -12.06 -10.55 -10.27
C LEU A 251 -10.87 -9.62 -10.54
N LYS A 252 -11.03 -8.31 -10.36
CA LYS A 252 -10.05 -7.30 -10.76
C LYS A 252 -9.54 -7.56 -12.18
N SER A 253 -10.49 -7.68 -13.11
CA SER A 253 -10.25 -8.19 -14.47
C SER A 253 -11.00 -7.36 -15.48
N LEU A 254 -10.53 -7.40 -16.72
CA LEU A 254 -11.13 -6.78 -17.88
C LEU A 254 -11.71 -7.86 -18.80
N LEU A 255 -13.00 -7.77 -19.09
CA LEU A 255 -13.66 -8.56 -20.13
C LEU A 255 -13.65 -7.77 -21.44
N ARG A 256 -13.16 -8.39 -22.53
CA ARG A 256 -13.24 -7.84 -23.90
C ARG A 256 -13.96 -8.82 -24.82
N ILE A 257 -14.77 -8.28 -25.73
CA ILE A 257 -15.53 -9.02 -26.72
C ILE A 257 -15.35 -8.31 -28.07
N GLY A 258 -14.88 -9.00 -29.08
CA GLY A 258 -14.63 -8.44 -30.43
C GLY A 258 -13.19 -8.64 -30.87
N ASP A 259 -12.65 -7.67 -31.64
CA ASP A 259 -11.28 -7.71 -32.13
C ASP A 259 -10.30 -7.27 -31.05
N THR A 260 -9.37 -8.15 -30.71
CA THR A 260 -8.37 -7.91 -29.66
C THR A 260 -7.10 -8.73 -29.92
N TYR A 261 -6.16 -8.66 -28.98
CA TYR A 261 -4.92 -9.42 -29.00
C TYR A 261 -4.81 -10.27 -27.73
N THR A 262 -4.24 -11.47 -27.85
CA THR A 262 -3.89 -12.26 -26.67
C THR A 262 -2.77 -11.56 -25.90
N THR A 263 -2.66 -11.85 -24.58
CA THR A 263 -1.53 -11.36 -23.77
C THR A 263 -0.23 -12.01 -24.24
N GLY A 264 0.81 -11.21 -24.36
CA GLY A 264 2.15 -11.66 -24.78
C GLY A 264 3.05 -12.15 -23.66
N ASP A 265 2.47 -12.51 -22.49
CA ASP A 265 3.25 -12.82 -21.30
C ASP A 265 3.93 -14.20 -21.33
N VAL A 266 3.27 -15.21 -21.91
CA VAL A 266 3.75 -16.61 -22.00
C VAL A 266 3.95 -17.06 -23.45
N PHE A 267 2.99 -16.73 -24.32
CA PHE A 267 3.02 -17.01 -25.74
C PHE A 267 3.11 -15.69 -26.51
N ASP A 268 3.50 -15.75 -27.78
CA ASP A 268 3.44 -14.58 -28.64
C ASP A 268 2.00 -14.03 -28.72
N SER A 269 1.88 -12.71 -28.72
CA SER A 269 0.58 -12.05 -28.85
C SER A 269 0.04 -12.22 -30.29
N ILE A 270 -1.16 -12.76 -30.40
CA ILE A 270 -1.85 -12.97 -31.67
C ILE A 270 -3.13 -12.15 -31.75
N PRO A 271 -3.44 -11.56 -32.92
CA PRO A 271 -4.73 -10.89 -33.16
C PRO A 271 -5.85 -11.91 -33.29
N PHE A 272 -6.99 -11.62 -32.72
CA PHE A 272 -8.16 -12.50 -32.82
C PHE A 272 -9.47 -11.76 -32.64
N ARG A 273 -10.54 -12.38 -33.08
CA ARG A 273 -11.93 -11.98 -32.82
C ARG A 273 -12.57 -13.01 -31.92
N GLY A 274 -13.01 -12.57 -30.77
CA GLY A 274 -13.58 -13.48 -29.76
C GLY A 274 -13.84 -12.84 -28.42
N VAL A 275 -13.63 -13.58 -27.36
CA VAL A 275 -13.81 -13.16 -25.96
C VAL A 275 -12.50 -13.33 -25.20
N GLN A 276 -12.16 -12.35 -24.41
CA GLN A 276 -11.00 -12.37 -23.53
C GLN A 276 -11.38 -11.88 -22.12
N LEU A 277 -10.97 -12.62 -21.12
CA LEU A 277 -11.01 -12.20 -19.71
C LEU A 277 -9.58 -12.22 -19.17
N MET A 278 -9.08 -11.09 -18.72
CA MET A 278 -7.70 -10.98 -18.23
C MET A 278 -7.62 -10.12 -16.98
N SER A 279 -6.68 -10.44 -16.09
CA SER A 279 -6.37 -9.62 -14.92
C SER A 279 -6.00 -8.20 -15.36
N ASP A 280 -6.49 -7.21 -14.61
CA ASP A 280 -6.20 -5.80 -14.84
C ASP A 280 -5.46 -5.21 -13.65
N ASP A 281 -4.19 -4.89 -13.87
CA ASP A 281 -3.33 -4.31 -12.85
C ASP A 281 -3.74 -2.88 -12.49
N GLU A 282 -4.49 -2.17 -13.36
CA GLU A 282 -5.02 -0.84 -13.07
C GLU A 282 -6.06 -0.84 -11.92
N MET A 283 -6.72 -1.99 -11.68
CA MET A 283 -7.66 -2.18 -10.57
C MET A 283 -6.97 -2.45 -9.23
N LEU A 284 -5.66 -2.40 -9.18
CA LEU A 284 -4.90 -2.61 -7.97
C LEU A 284 -4.42 -1.29 -7.39
N PRO A 285 -4.21 -1.25 -6.07
CA PRO A 285 -3.50 -0.15 -5.45
C PRO A 285 -2.15 0.09 -6.13
N ASP A 286 -1.74 1.34 -6.26
CA ASP A 286 -0.53 1.72 -6.97
C ASP A 286 0.72 0.99 -6.46
N SER A 287 0.85 0.85 -5.14
CA SER A 287 1.98 0.13 -4.54
C SER A 287 1.95 -1.37 -4.81
N GLN A 288 0.81 -1.93 -5.24
CA GLN A 288 0.67 -3.36 -5.54
C GLN A 288 0.85 -3.69 -7.03
N ARG A 289 0.97 -2.70 -7.89
CA ARG A 289 1.25 -2.89 -9.31
C ARG A 289 2.71 -3.30 -9.48
N GLY A 290 2.95 -4.52 -9.90
CA GLY A 290 4.30 -5.08 -10.08
C GLY A 290 4.93 -5.64 -8.79
N PHE A 291 6.18 -6.08 -8.90
CA PHE A 291 6.91 -6.75 -7.83
C PHE A 291 7.70 -5.76 -6.97
N ALA A 292 7.59 -5.91 -5.67
CA ALA A 292 8.56 -5.42 -4.69
C ALA A 292 8.61 -6.41 -3.52
N PRO A 293 9.78 -6.62 -2.90
CA PRO A 293 9.92 -7.57 -1.79
C PRO A 293 9.20 -7.06 -0.55
N THR A 294 8.71 -7.99 0.27
CA THR A 294 8.24 -7.66 1.60
C THR A 294 9.43 -7.56 2.55
N ILE A 295 9.63 -6.40 3.15
CA ILE A 295 10.68 -6.20 4.16
C ILE A 295 10.13 -6.63 5.51
N ARG A 296 10.83 -7.59 6.15
CA ARG A 296 10.45 -8.12 7.46
C ARG A 296 11.56 -7.80 8.47
N GLY A 297 11.16 -7.46 9.69
CA GLY A 297 12.09 -7.17 10.76
C GLY A 297 11.41 -7.13 12.11
N VAL A 298 12.17 -6.79 13.15
CA VAL A 298 11.68 -6.61 14.52
C VAL A 298 12.16 -5.26 15.04
N ALA A 299 11.27 -4.48 15.59
CA ALA A 299 11.57 -3.26 16.34
C ALA A 299 11.52 -3.55 17.86
N HIS A 300 12.49 -3.06 18.61
CA HIS A 300 12.53 -3.25 20.07
C HIS A 300 11.81 -2.13 20.83
N SER A 301 11.59 -1.01 20.17
CA SER A 301 10.83 0.15 20.64
C SER A 301 10.05 0.74 19.48
N ASN A 302 9.31 1.82 19.71
CA ASN A 302 8.82 2.61 18.58
C ASN A 302 10.01 3.01 17.71
N ALA A 303 9.98 2.64 16.44
CA ALA A 303 11.11 2.81 15.54
C ALA A 303 10.69 3.43 14.22
N LYS A 304 11.60 4.20 13.64
CA LYS A 304 11.51 4.69 12.29
C LYS A 304 12.23 3.72 11.37
N VAL A 305 11.51 3.17 10.40
CA VAL A 305 12.08 2.31 9.36
C VAL A 305 12.21 3.12 8.08
N THR A 306 13.44 3.26 7.61
CA THR A 306 13.78 3.95 6.36
C THR A 306 14.34 2.92 5.37
N VAL A 307 13.79 2.88 4.17
CA VAL A 307 14.25 2.02 3.08
C VAL A 307 14.86 2.89 2.00
N SER A 308 16.09 2.60 1.63
CA SER A 308 16.80 3.33 0.59
C SER A 308 17.30 2.36 -0.51
N GLN A 309 17.42 2.89 -1.72
CA GLN A 309 17.99 2.21 -2.88
C GLN A 309 18.97 3.17 -3.56
N HIS A 310 20.20 2.69 -3.82
CA HIS A 310 21.27 3.53 -4.39
C HIS A 310 21.49 4.87 -3.63
N GLY A 311 21.29 4.85 -2.29
CA GLY A 311 21.43 6.03 -1.44
C GLY A 311 20.22 6.97 -1.40
N TYR A 312 19.17 6.71 -2.17
CA TYR A 312 17.94 7.48 -2.16
C TYR A 312 16.87 6.81 -1.30
N VAL A 313 16.23 7.57 -0.42
CA VAL A 313 15.11 7.06 0.39
C VAL A 313 13.89 6.86 -0.52
N ILE A 314 13.41 5.62 -0.59
CA ILE A 314 12.22 5.22 -1.38
C ILE A 314 10.99 4.99 -0.52
N TYR A 315 11.18 4.72 0.78
CA TYR A 315 10.09 4.48 1.71
C TYR A 315 10.50 4.82 3.14
N GLU A 316 9.56 5.36 3.91
CA GLU A 316 9.74 5.65 5.32
C GLU A 316 8.44 5.42 6.08
N THR A 317 8.52 4.77 7.23
CA THR A 317 7.38 4.54 8.10
C THR A 317 7.80 4.41 9.55
N PHE A 318 6.85 4.59 10.47
CA PHE A 318 7.03 4.30 11.88
C PHE A 318 6.38 2.96 12.20
N VAL A 319 7.02 2.19 13.07
CA VAL A 319 6.54 0.88 13.51
C VAL A 319 6.57 0.82 15.04
N SER A 320 5.55 0.17 15.60
CA SER A 320 5.50 -0.13 17.04
C SER A 320 6.47 -1.25 17.39
N PRO A 321 6.79 -1.44 18.69
CA PRO A 321 7.58 -2.58 19.15
C PRO A 321 7.00 -3.91 18.63
N GLY A 322 7.89 -4.85 18.32
CA GLY A 322 7.53 -6.16 17.81
C GLY A 322 7.85 -6.36 16.33
N ALA A 323 7.28 -7.41 15.75
CA ALA A 323 7.49 -7.75 14.35
C ALA A 323 6.84 -6.73 13.41
N PHE A 324 7.55 -6.40 12.33
CA PHE A 324 6.99 -5.60 11.24
C PHE A 324 7.17 -6.29 9.89
N ALA A 325 6.22 -6.05 8.97
CA ALA A 325 6.24 -6.54 7.60
C ALA A 325 5.76 -5.42 6.66
N ILE A 326 6.70 -4.82 5.92
CA ILE A 326 6.40 -3.75 4.97
C ILE A 326 6.20 -4.40 3.60
N SER A 327 4.94 -4.54 3.18
CA SER A 327 4.54 -5.10 1.88
C SER A 327 4.06 -4.04 0.89
N ASP A 328 4.11 -2.76 1.31
CA ASP A 328 3.55 -1.62 0.58
C ASP A 328 4.62 -0.76 -0.13
N LEU A 329 5.74 -1.37 -0.51
CA LEU A 329 6.75 -0.68 -1.32
C LEU A 329 6.25 -0.50 -2.74
N TYR A 330 6.49 0.68 -3.33
CA TYR A 330 6.34 0.84 -4.76
C TYR A 330 7.40 0.02 -5.51
N PRO A 331 7.03 -0.64 -6.62
CA PRO A 331 8.03 -1.23 -7.50
C PRO A 331 8.96 -0.14 -8.03
N THR A 332 10.26 -0.36 -7.99
CA THR A 332 11.22 0.52 -8.65
C THR A 332 11.65 -0.09 -9.98
N SER A 333 11.91 0.74 -10.97
CA SER A 333 12.35 0.30 -12.30
C SER A 333 13.80 -0.19 -12.33
N GLN A 334 14.56 0.05 -11.26
CA GLN A 334 15.96 -0.31 -11.15
C GLN A 334 16.13 -1.52 -10.24
N SER A 335 16.94 -2.48 -10.67
CA SER A 335 17.43 -3.55 -9.80
C SER A 335 18.52 -3.00 -8.90
N GLY A 336 18.66 -3.55 -7.71
CA GLY A 336 19.67 -3.18 -6.73
C GLY A 336 19.15 -3.38 -5.31
N ASP A 337 20.04 -3.78 -4.43
CA ASP A 337 19.70 -4.10 -3.05
C ASP A 337 19.05 -2.90 -2.33
N LEU A 338 18.09 -3.21 -1.50
CA LEU A 338 17.45 -2.23 -0.62
C LEU A 338 18.18 -2.20 0.71
N GLU A 339 18.64 -1.03 1.13
CA GLU A 339 19.18 -0.81 2.46
C GLU A 339 18.03 -0.44 3.40
N VAL A 340 17.84 -1.24 4.45
CA VAL A 340 16.79 -1.03 5.45
C VAL A 340 17.44 -0.58 6.74
N LYS A 341 17.12 0.64 7.16
CA LYS A 341 17.62 1.26 8.39
C LYS A 341 16.47 1.37 9.41
N VAL A 342 16.65 0.72 10.56
CA VAL A 342 15.73 0.79 11.70
C VAL A 342 16.35 1.68 12.76
N THR A 343 15.72 2.81 13.04
CA THR A 343 16.15 3.78 14.06
C THR A 343 15.18 3.71 15.23
N GLU A 344 15.62 3.17 16.34
CA GLU A 344 14.83 3.00 17.57
C GLU A 344 14.65 4.33 18.33
N SER A 345 13.66 4.40 19.21
CA SER A 345 13.39 5.61 20.01
C SER A 345 14.54 6.04 20.93
N ASN A 346 15.42 5.12 21.30
CA ASN A 346 16.64 5.41 22.07
C ASN A 346 17.81 5.90 21.20
N GLY A 347 17.60 6.08 19.88
CA GLY A 347 18.61 6.50 18.93
C GLY A 347 19.51 5.37 18.41
N SER A 348 19.36 4.13 18.86
CA SER A 348 20.10 3.00 18.29
C SER A 348 19.66 2.72 16.85
N VAL A 349 20.62 2.39 16.00
CA VAL A 349 20.40 2.18 14.58
C VAL A 349 20.84 0.77 14.20
N ARG A 350 19.98 0.04 13.51
CA ARG A 350 20.32 -1.23 12.86
C ARG A 350 20.07 -1.10 11.36
N THR A 351 21.00 -1.65 10.58
CA THR A 351 20.87 -1.67 9.13
C THR A 351 21.01 -3.10 8.63
N PHE A 352 20.19 -3.46 7.66
CA PHE A 352 20.30 -4.71 6.94
C PHE A 352 19.94 -4.51 5.46
N THR A 353 20.36 -5.46 4.63
CA THR A 353 20.17 -5.41 3.18
C THR A 353 19.09 -6.41 2.78
N GLN A 354 18.14 -5.97 1.95
CA GLN A 354 17.15 -6.80 1.30
C GLN A 354 17.45 -6.87 -0.20
N PRO A 355 17.84 -8.05 -0.74
CA PRO A 355 18.04 -8.20 -2.17
C PRO A 355 16.77 -7.85 -2.96
N TYR A 356 16.93 -7.09 -4.04
CA TYR A 356 15.85 -6.73 -4.94
C TYR A 356 16.30 -6.74 -6.39
N SER A 357 15.49 -7.37 -7.23
CA SER A 357 15.66 -7.36 -8.68
C SER A 357 14.31 -7.07 -9.34
N ALA A 358 14.29 -6.06 -10.21
CA ALA A 358 13.13 -5.75 -11.02
C ALA A 358 13.04 -6.73 -12.19
N VAL A 359 12.32 -7.84 -12.01
CA VAL A 359 12.06 -8.82 -13.06
C VAL A 359 10.61 -8.63 -13.55
N PRO A 360 10.39 -8.42 -14.87
CA PRO A 360 9.09 -8.02 -15.42
C PRO A 360 7.92 -8.94 -15.08
N TYR A 361 8.17 -10.24 -14.91
CA TYR A 361 7.11 -11.23 -14.66
C TYR A 361 7.01 -11.69 -13.21
N MET A 362 7.78 -11.09 -12.30
CA MET A 362 7.65 -11.41 -10.88
C MET A 362 6.38 -10.82 -10.29
N LEU A 363 5.67 -11.65 -9.52
CA LEU A 363 4.49 -11.26 -8.76
C LEU A 363 4.79 -11.27 -7.26
N ARG A 364 4.07 -10.44 -6.51
CA ARG A 364 4.08 -10.46 -5.05
C ARG A 364 3.50 -11.77 -4.53
N GLU A 365 3.91 -12.16 -3.34
CA GLU A 365 3.39 -13.32 -2.63
C GLU A 365 1.85 -13.31 -2.55
N GLY A 366 1.23 -14.45 -2.89
CA GLY A 366 -0.22 -14.62 -2.87
C GLY A 366 -0.98 -13.96 -4.03
N ARG A 367 -0.26 -13.32 -4.98
CA ARG A 367 -0.87 -12.67 -6.10
C ARG A 367 -0.99 -13.59 -7.31
N GLY A 368 -2.19 -13.61 -7.92
CA GLY A 368 -2.44 -14.27 -9.20
C GLY A 368 -2.65 -13.25 -10.32
N LYS A 369 -2.16 -13.56 -11.53
CA LYS A 369 -2.46 -12.89 -12.79
C LYS A 369 -2.85 -13.95 -13.81
N PHE A 370 -3.94 -13.75 -14.54
CA PHE A 370 -4.42 -14.71 -15.51
C PHE A 370 -4.92 -14.03 -16.78
N SER A 371 -4.93 -14.78 -17.86
CA SER A 371 -5.63 -14.42 -19.09
C SER A 371 -6.27 -15.66 -19.71
N LEU A 372 -7.53 -15.53 -20.10
CA LEU A 372 -8.29 -16.56 -20.82
C LEU A 372 -8.84 -15.93 -22.09
N SER A 373 -8.48 -16.48 -23.24
CA SER A 373 -8.88 -16.00 -24.57
C SER A 373 -9.47 -17.13 -25.38
N ALA A 374 -10.61 -16.90 -26.00
CA ALA A 374 -11.26 -17.86 -26.89
C ALA A 374 -11.81 -17.12 -28.12
N GLY A 375 -11.58 -17.65 -29.28
CA GLY A 375 -12.05 -17.02 -30.52
C GLY A 375 -11.39 -17.58 -31.75
N ARG A 376 -11.42 -16.78 -32.79
CA ARG A 376 -10.87 -17.11 -34.10
C ARG A 376 -9.72 -16.17 -34.42
N TYR A 377 -8.60 -16.72 -34.88
CA TYR A 377 -7.48 -15.91 -35.39
C TYR A 377 -7.95 -14.94 -36.47
N HIS A 378 -7.50 -13.69 -36.37
CA HIS A 378 -7.94 -12.63 -37.31
C HIS A 378 -6.76 -11.72 -37.68
N SER A 379 -6.13 -12.00 -38.84
CA SER A 379 -4.93 -11.26 -39.29
C SER A 379 -5.24 -9.98 -40.08
N GLY A 380 -6.51 -9.69 -40.38
CA GLY A 380 -6.88 -8.59 -41.26
C GLY A 380 -6.58 -8.88 -42.75
N ALA A 381 -5.99 -10.02 -43.11
CA ALA A 381 -5.71 -10.44 -44.49
C ALA A 381 -6.63 -11.59 -44.88
N ASP A 382 -7.38 -11.43 -45.94
CA ASP A 382 -8.39 -12.41 -46.41
C ASP A 382 -7.80 -13.77 -46.84
N SER A 383 -6.49 -13.86 -47.09
CA SER A 383 -5.81 -15.06 -47.57
C SER A 383 -5.26 -15.95 -46.47
N VAL A 384 -5.36 -15.55 -45.18
CA VAL A 384 -4.79 -16.28 -44.07
C VAL A 384 -5.86 -17.15 -43.41
N ARG A 385 -5.51 -18.42 -43.09
CA ARG A 385 -6.37 -19.29 -42.28
C ARG A 385 -6.72 -18.64 -40.95
N SER A 386 -7.96 -18.77 -40.55
CA SER A 386 -8.50 -18.21 -39.31
C SER A 386 -8.99 -19.35 -38.38
N PRO A 387 -8.06 -20.15 -37.80
CA PRO A 387 -8.44 -21.25 -36.92
C PRO A 387 -9.09 -20.74 -35.64
N GLU A 388 -9.98 -21.56 -35.08
CA GLU A 388 -10.50 -21.33 -33.74
C GLU A 388 -9.45 -21.77 -32.73
N PHE A 389 -9.34 -21.04 -31.62
CA PHE A 389 -8.37 -21.34 -30.59
C PHE A 389 -8.90 -21.00 -29.19
N LEU A 390 -8.29 -21.64 -28.23
CA LEU A 390 -8.43 -21.36 -26.80
C LEU A 390 -7.02 -21.17 -26.21
N GLN A 391 -6.79 -20.08 -25.50
CA GLN A 391 -5.52 -19.83 -24.80
C GLN A 391 -5.82 -19.47 -23.35
N GLY A 392 -5.09 -20.10 -22.44
CA GLY A 392 -5.10 -19.76 -21.03
C GLY A 392 -3.68 -19.56 -20.50
N THR A 393 -3.45 -18.49 -19.73
CA THR A 393 -2.20 -18.24 -19.02
C THR A 393 -2.45 -17.94 -17.57
N LEU A 394 -1.54 -18.37 -16.70
CA LEU A 394 -1.62 -18.17 -15.27
C LEU A 394 -0.22 -17.86 -14.73
N PHE A 395 -0.16 -16.85 -13.85
CA PHE A 395 0.99 -16.51 -13.02
C PHE A 395 0.56 -16.53 -11.57
N TYR A 396 1.41 -17.03 -10.68
CA TYR A 396 1.14 -17.02 -9.25
C TYR A 396 2.42 -16.74 -8.46
N GLY A 397 2.38 -15.70 -7.62
CA GLY A 397 3.47 -15.33 -6.73
C GLY A 397 3.50 -16.23 -5.50
N LEU A 398 4.58 -16.98 -5.35
CA LEU A 398 4.88 -17.80 -4.18
C LEU A 398 5.68 -17.01 -3.15
N SER A 399 5.81 -17.57 -1.94
CA SER A 399 6.69 -17.04 -0.91
C SER A 399 8.15 -17.03 -1.35
N ALA A 400 8.99 -16.27 -0.65
CA ALA A 400 10.43 -16.13 -0.91
C ALA A 400 10.79 -15.58 -2.31
N GLY A 401 9.88 -14.83 -2.97
CA GLY A 401 10.18 -14.17 -4.24
C GLY A 401 10.18 -15.09 -5.46
N PHE A 402 9.49 -16.22 -5.39
CA PHE A 402 9.28 -17.07 -6.56
C PHE A 402 7.97 -16.74 -7.25
N THR A 403 7.95 -16.86 -8.58
CA THR A 403 6.72 -16.77 -9.37
C THR A 403 6.62 -18.01 -10.24
N LEU A 404 5.54 -18.76 -10.06
CA LEU A 404 5.18 -19.86 -10.96
C LEU A 404 4.33 -19.30 -12.08
N TYR A 405 4.65 -19.68 -13.34
CA TYR A 405 3.82 -19.29 -14.47
C TYR A 405 3.76 -20.39 -15.52
N GLY A 406 2.72 -20.36 -16.32
CA GLY A 406 2.54 -21.28 -17.42
C GLY A 406 1.27 -20.96 -18.20
N GLY A 407 1.06 -21.71 -19.27
CA GLY A 407 -0.12 -21.56 -20.11
C GLY A 407 -0.33 -22.75 -21.03
N THR A 408 -1.50 -22.75 -21.64
CA THR A 408 -1.86 -23.71 -22.69
C THR A 408 -2.51 -22.98 -23.86
N GLN A 409 -2.23 -23.44 -25.04
CA GLN A 409 -2.87 -22.96 -26.27
C GLN A 409 -3.34 -24.16 -27.06
N LEU A 410 -4.60 -24.15 -27.42
CA LEU A 410 -5.26 -25.16 -28.21
C LEU A 410 -5.83 -24.50 -29.46
N ALA A 411 -5.55 -25.03 -30.63
CA ALA A 411 -6.11 -24.53 -31.86
C ALA A 411 -6.54 -25.69 -32.75
N GLN A 412 -7.49 -25.41 -33.63
CA GLN A 412 -7.93 -26.38 -34.62
C GLN A 412 -6.83 -26.56 -35.67
N ASP A 413 -6.48 -27.82 -35.98
CA ASP A 413 -5.45 -28.16 -36.97
C ASP A 413 -4.01 -27.69 -36.59
N TYR A 414 -3.70 -27.67 -35.32
CA TYR A 414 -2.38 -27.30 -34.80
C TYR A 414 -1.71 -28.49 -34.10
#